data_9992d4c0a5b4c054c481b1aaa177143e
#
_entry.id   9992d4c0a5b4c054c481b1aaa177143e
#
_cell.length_a   1.000
_cell.length_b   1.000
_cell.length_c   1.000
_cell.angle_alpha   90.00
_cell.angle_beta   90.00
_cell.angle_gamma   90.00
#
_symmetry.space_group_name_H-M   'P 1'
#
loop_
_entity.id
_entity.type
_entity.pdbx_description
1 polymer ?
#
loop_
_entity_poly.entity_id
_entity_poly.type
_entity_poly.pdbx_seq_one_letter_code
_entity_poly.pdbx_strand_id
1 'polypeptide(L)'
;MKFSIHLGIPEILALCTKLKKENSDGAISNSDARLYKKWGKAMKLLAEDPFYPSLNTHEISDLTKRYGVKVWQSYLENKTSRAMRMYWVYGPDQRAITIIGLEPHPEDKKNGAYDKVSLADMPPLQQ
;
A
#
# COMPACT_ATOMS: atom_id res chain seq x y z
N MET A 1 -8.37 -16.88 6.76
CA MET A 1 -7.05 -17.27 6.28
C MET A 1 -6.15 -16.06 6.20
N LYS A 2 -4.97 -16.15 6.80
CA LYS A 2 -4.08 -15.00 6.87
C LYS A 2 -3.06 -15.00 5.75
N PHE A 3 -2.79 -13.79 5.24
CA PHE A 3 -1.70 -13.56 4.31
C PHE A 3 -0.50 -13.01 5.06
N SER A 4 0.70 -13.32 4.58
CA SER A 4 1.91 -12.68 5.06
C SER A 4 2.10 -11.37 4.33
N ILE A 5 2.32 -10.28 5.07
CA ILE A 5 2.55 -8.97 4.48
C ILE A 5 4.06 -8.74 4.40
N HIS A 6 4.56 -8.51 3.20
CA HIS A 6 5.98 -8.32 2.95
C HIS A 6 6.28 -6.86 2.64
N LEU A 7 7.30 -6.33 3.27
CA LEU A 7 7.84 -5.00 3.03
C LEU A 7 9.23 -5.12 2.42
N GLY A 8 9.38 -6.07 1.48
CA GLY A 8 10.67 -6.36 0.86
C GLY A 8 11.14 -5.32 -0.15
N ILE A 9 10.33 -4.31 -0.43
CA ILE A 9 10.70 -3.18 -1.26
C ILE A 9 11.46 -2.18 -0.38
N PRO A 10 12.72 -1.83 -0.71
CA PRO A 10 13.55 -1.01 0.18
C PRO A 10 12.90 0.32 0.60
N GLU A 11 12.25 1.00 -0.32
CA GLU A 11 11.62 2.30 -0.05
C GLU A 11 10.48 2.18 0.96
N ILE A 12 9.69 1.12 0.85
CA ILE A 12 8.55 0.87 1.75
C ILE A 12 9.06 0.43 3.12
N LEU A 13 10.06 -0.44 3.15
CA LEU A 13 10.68 -0.88 4.41
C LEU A 13 11.32 0.31 5.14
N ALA A 14 12.03 1.16 4.41
CA ALA A 14 12.66 2.34 5.00
C ALA A 14 11.63 3.29 5.62
N LEU A 15 10.51 3.51 4.94
CA LEU A 15 9.43 4.35 5.47
C LEU A 15 8.84 3.76 6.75
N CYS A 16 8.56 2.47 6.74
CA CYS A 16 8.01 1.79 7.91
C CYS A 16 8.96 1.86 9.10
N THR A 17 10.24 1.61 8.87
CA THR A 17 11.28 1.67 9.90
C THR A 17 11.39 3.07 10.49
N LYS A 18 11.38 4.09 9.63
CA LYS A 18 11.42 5.49 10.06
C LYS A 18 10.25 5.84 10.96
N LEU A 19 9.02 5.51 10.53
CA LEU A 19 7.82 5.82 11.29
C LEU A 19 7.82 5.09 12.64
N LYS A 20 8.23 3.85 12.65
CA LYS A 20 8.29 3.05 13.87
C LYS A 20 9.28 3.65 14.88
N LYS A 21 10.45 4.04 14.40
CA LYS A 21 11.48 4.64 15.25
C LYS A 21 11.02 5.98 15.81
N GLU A 22 10.50 6.87 14.96
CA GLU A 22 10.01 8.17 15.40
C GLU A 22 8.88 8.04 16.41
N ASN A 23 7.99 7.07 16.21
CA ASN A 23 6.92 6.81 17.15
C ASN A 23 7.44 6.36 18.51
N SER A 24 8.43 5.45 18.52
CA SER A 24 9.05 4.97 19.76
C SER A 24 9.79 6.07 20.50
N ASP A 25 10.43 6.98 19.77
CA ASP A 25 11.22 8.07 20.35
C ASP A 25 10.35 9.27 20.78
N GLY A 26 9.06 9.24 20.48
CA GLY A 26 8.16 10.34 20.77
C GLY A 26 8.39 11.56 19.87
N ALA A 27 9.11 11.38 18.77
CA ALA A 27 9.49 12.48 17.87
C ALA A 27 8.65 12.51 16.58
N ILE A 28 7.63 11.66 16.49
CA ILE A 28 6.82 11.56 15.28
C ILE A 28 5.88 12.77 15.16
N SER A 29 5.76 13.32 13.94
CA SER A 29 4.82 14.40 13.69
C SER A 29 3.38 13.88 13.76
N ASN A 30 2.42 14.79 13.94
CA ASN A 30 1.01 14.41 14.02
C ASN A 30 0.54 13.72 12.75
N SER A 31 0.93 14.22 11.58
CA SER A 31 0.54 13.61 10.30
C SER A 31 1.16 12.24 10.11
N ASP A 32 2.43 12.06 10.49
CA ASP A 32 3.10 10.77 10.40
C ASP A 32 2.55 9.77 11.41
N ALA A 33 2.20 10.22 12.61
CA ALA A 33 1.57 9.36 13.62
C ALA A 33 0.24 8.82 13.10
N ARG A 34 -0.54 9.68 12.45
CA ARG A 34 -1.80 9.28 11.84
C ARG A 34 -1.58 8.28 10.71
N LEU A 35 -0.60 8.54 9.85
CA LEU A 35 -0.24 7.62 8.77
C LEU A 35 0.18 6.27 9.33
N TYR A 36 1.06 6.27 10.32
CA TYR A 36 1.57 5.04 10.93
C TYR A 36 0.43 4.19 11.49
N LYS A 37 -0.48 4.81 12.23
CA LYS A 37 -1.63 4.13 12.81
C LYS A 37 -2.57 3.57 11.74
N LYS A 38 -2.90 4.38 10.74
CA LYS A 38 -3.82 3.97 9.65
C LYS A 38 -3.21 2.85 8.81
N TRP A 39 -1.92 2.97 8.49
CA TRP A 39 -1.23 1.97 7.70
C TRP A 39 -1.15 0.63 8.44
N GLY A 40 -0.79 0.66 9.72
CA GLY A 40 -0.75 -0.55 10.54
C GLY A 40 -2.10 -1.26 10.59
N LYS A 41 -3.17 -0.50 10.79
CA LYS A 41 -4.52 -1.05 10.80
C LYS A 41 -4.90 -1.64 9.43
N ALA A 42 -4.58 -0.92 8.35
CA ALA A 42 -4.89 -1.39 7.00
C ALA A 42 -4.12 -2.68 6.67
N MET A 43 -2.85 -2.76 7.05
CA MET A 43 -2.06 -3.97 6.83
C MET A 43 -2.62 -5.15 7.61
N LYS A 44 -3.08 -4.93 8.82
CA LYS A 44 -3.70 -6.00 9.62
C LYS A 44 -4.97 -6.52 8.97
N LEU A 45 -5.83 -5.61 8.49
CA LEU A 45 -7.04 -6.00 7.77
C LEU A 45 -6.72 -6.72 6.47
N LEU A 46 -5.72 -6.23 5.74
CA LEU A 46 -5.29 -6.84 4.48
C LEU A 46 -4.81 -8.28 4.71
N ALA A 47 -4.07 -8.52 5.81
CA ALA A 47 -3.59 -9.84 6.15
C ALA A 47 -4.73 -10.81 6.48
N GLU A 48 -5.79 -10.31 7.11
CA GLU A 48 -6.94 -11.14 7.46
C GLU A 48 -7.84 -11.39 6.23
N ASP A 49 -8.12 -10.36 5.46
CA ASP A 49 -8.98 -10.43 4.29
C ASP A 49 -8.70 -9.25 3.37
N PRO A 50 -8.01 -9.48 2.25
CA PRO A 50 -7.68 -8.39 1.32
C PRO A 50 -8.90 -7.64 0.78
N PHE A 51 -10.07 -8.25 0.82
CA PHE A 51 -11.30 -7.64 0.35
C PHE A 51 -12.23 -7.21 1.48
N TYR A 52 -11.67 -6.99 2.67
CA TYR A 52 -12.44 -6.45 3.79
C TYR A 52 -13.08 -5.12 3.36
N PRO A 53 -14.38 -4.91 3.64
CA PRO A 53 -15.12 -3.79 3.04
C PRO A 53 -14.49 -2.41 3.21
N SER A 54 -13.93 -2.10 4.37
CA SER A 54 -13.35 -0.77 4.61
C SER A 54 -12.10 -0.50 3.78
N LEU A 55 -11.46 -1.54 3.25
CA LEU A 55 -10.27 -1.38 2.40
C LEU A 55 -10.63 -0.93 0.99
N ASN A 56 -11.85 -1.15 0.54
CA ASN A 56 -12.28 -0.80 -0.82
C ASN A 56 -11.29 -1.27 -1.88
N THR A 57 -10.82 -2.52 -1.73
CA THR A 57 -9.79 -3.08 -2.60
C THR A 57 -10.31 -3.27 -4.02
N HIS A 58 -9.54 -2.80 -4.99
CA HIS A 58 -9.84 -3.04 -6.40
C HIS A 58 -8.57 -3.02 -7.23
N GLU A 59 -8.61 -3.69 -8.37
CA GLU A 59 -7.48 -3.72 -9.29
C GLU A 59 -7.38 -2.40 -10.03
N ILE A 60 -6.14 -1.91 -10.22
CA ILE A 60 -5.87 -0.73 -11.02
C ILE A 60 -5.31 -1.19 -12.36
N SER A 61 -6.17 -1.27 -13.36
CA SER A 61 -5.80 -1.84 -14.66
C SER A 61 -4.64 -1.13 -15.34
N ASP A 62 -4.54 0.19 -15.20
CA ASP A 62 -3.43 0.95 -15.78
C ASP A 62 -2.09 0.53 -15.18
N LEU A 63 -2.05 0.28 -13.88
CA LEU A 63 -0.83 -0.18 -13.22
C LEU A 63 -0.55 -1.65 -13.52
N THR A 64 -1.59 -2.47 -13.62
CA THR A 64 -1.46 -3.86 -14.03
C THR A 64 -0.80 -3.95 -15.40
N LYS A 65 -1.24 -3.13 -16.34
CA LYS A 65 -0.64 -3.09 -17.68
C LYS A 65 0.80 -2.63 -17.66
N ARG A 66 1.10 -1.62 -16.83
CA ARG A 66 2.46 -1.07 -16.73
C ARG A 66 3.46 -2.09 -16.18
N TYR A 67 3.06 -2.82 -15.15
CA TYR A 67 3.97 -3.70 -14.42
C TYR A 67 3.88 -5.18 -14.83
N GLY A 68 2.88 -5.56 -15.61
CA GLY A 68 2.75 -6.93 -16.09
C GLY A 68 2.23 -7.93 -15.05
N VAL A 69 1.83 -7.46 -13.89
CA VAL A 69 1.18 -8.26 -12.85
C VAL A 69 0.02 -7.48 -12.29
N LYS A 70 -0.97 -8.16 -11.73
CA LYS A 70 -2.13 -7.47 -11.16
C LYS A 70 -1.70 -6.59 -9.99
N VAL A 71 -1.98 -5.30 -10.09
CA VAL A 71 -1.72 -4.33 -9.05
C VAL A 71 -3.04 -3.92 -8.42
N TRP A 72 -3.10 -4.05 -7.10
CA TRP A 72 -4.29 -3.76 -6.31
C TRP A 72 -4.11 -2.49 -5.50
N GLN A 73 -5.19 -1.80 -5.26
CA GLN A 73 -5.21 -0.61 -4.42
C GLN A 73 -6.15 -0.86 -3.25
N SER A 74 -5.69 -0.56 -2.04
CA SER A 74 -6.52 -0.61 -0.84
C SER A 74 -6.42 0.71 -0.11
N TYR A 75 -7.50 1.12 0.54
CA TYR A 75 -7.58 2.41 1.20
C TYR A 75 -7.04 2.33 2.62
N LEU A 76 -6.18 3.27 3.00
CA LEU A 76 -5.85 3.50 4.40
C LEU A 76 -6.93 4.32 5.08
N GLU A 77 -7.51 5.26 4.32
CA GLU A 77 -8.58 6.12 4.79
C GLU A 77 -9.64 6.25 3.70
N ASN A 78 -10.86 6.47 4.14
CA ASN A 78 -11.97 6.84 3.27
C ASN A 78 -12.35 8.28 3.61
N LYS A 79 -13.09 8.96 2.81
CA LYS A 79 -13.72 10.25 3.11
C LYS A 79 -12.86 11.50 2.99
N THR A 80 -11.60 11.41 2.59
CA THR A 80 -10.81 12.61 2.31
C THR A 80 -10.27 12.58 0.89
N SER A 81 -10.13 13.74 0.27
CA SER A 81 -9.64 13.83 -1.11
C SER A 81 -8.18 13.45 -1.24
N ARG A 82 -7.41 13.57 -0.14
CA ARG A 82 -5.99 13.22 -0.10
C ARG A 82 -5.72 11.97 0.70
N ALA A 83 -6.74 11.15 0.87
CA ALA A 83 -6.59 9.91 1.61
C ALA A 83 -5.52 9.03 0.98
N MET A 84 -4.67 8.46 1.82
CA MET A 84 -3.60 7.60 1.37
C MET A 84 -4.15 6.28 0.86
N ARG A 85 -3.47 5.73 -0.14
CA ARG A 85 -3.79 4.43 -0.74
C ARG A 85 -2.56 3.55 -0.67
N MET A 86 -2.78 2.28 -0.44
CA MET A 86 -1.74 1.27 -0.40
C MET A 86 -1.85 0.45 -1.68
N TYR A 87 -0.73 0.35 -2.41
CA TYR A 87 -0.66 -0.45 -3.63
C TYR A 87 0.09 -1.73 -3.32
N TRP A 88 -0.43 -2.84 -3.81
CA TRP A 88 0.16 -4.13 -3.48
C TRP A 88 -0.06 -5.15 -4.58
N VAL A 89 0.74 -6.20 -4.54
CA VAL A 89 0.63 -7.35 -5.45
C VAL A 89 0.64 -8.63 -4.62
N TYR A 90 0.06 -9.69 -5.15
CA TYR A 90 0.22 -11.02 -4.56
C TYR A 90 1.62 -11.53 -4.87
N GLY A 91 2.20 -12.23 -3.92
CA GLY A 91 3.52 -12.81 -4.05
C GLY A 91 4.44 -12.37 -2.94
N PRO A 92 5.61 -13.03 -2.81
CA PRO A 92 6.22 -13.97 -3.75
C PRO A 92 5.60 -15.37 -3.77
N ASP A 93 4.77 -15.71 -2.80
CA ASP A 93 4.10 -17.01 -2.81
C ASP A 93 2.58 -16.84 -2.72
N GLN A 94 1.85 -17.95 -2.66
CA GLN A 94 0.39 -17.96 -2.76
C GLN A 94 -0.31 -17.24 -1.62
N ARG A 95 0.32 -17.14 -0.45
CA ARG A 95 -0.27 -16.50 0.72
C ARG A 95 0.50 -15.28 1.16
N ALA A 96 1.21 -14.67 0.23
CA ALA A 96 1.98 -13.48 0.50
C ALA A 96 1.43 -12.30 -0.28
N ILE A 97 1.54 -11.13 0.33
CA ILE A 97 1.18 -9.85 -0.27
C ILE A 97 2.39 -8.94 -0.08
N THR A 98 2.85 -8.31 -1.15
CA THR A 98 3.96 -7.36 -1.08
C THR A 98 3.43 -5.95 -1.33
N ILE A 99 3.68 -5.06 -0.38
CA ILE A 99 3.33 -3.63 -0.52
C ILE A 99 4.37 -2.98 -1.41
N ILE A 100 3.93 -2.36 -2.50
CA ILE A 100 4.83 -1.75 -3.48
C ILE A 100 4.70 -0.24 -3.56
N GLY A 101 3.71 0.34 -2.90
CA GLY A 101 3.56 1.78 -2.90
C GLY A 101 2.59 2.25 -1.84
N LEU A 102 2.77 3.49 -1.43
CA LEU A 102 1.92 4.15 -0.47
C LEU A 102 1.83 5.61 -0.91
N GLU A 103 0.72 5.99 -1.52
CA GLU A 103 0.58 7.31 -2.12
C GLU A 103 -0.82 7.87 -1.90
N PRO A 104 -0.97 9.21 -1.94
CA PRO A 104 -2.30 9.80 -1.96
C PRO A 104 -3.06 9.35 -3.21
N HIS A 105 -4.37 9.26 -3.08
CA HIS A 105 -5.22 8.97 -4.23
C HIS A 105 -5.01 10.05 -5.31
N PRO A 106 -4.89 9.67 -6.58
CA PRO A 106 -4.80 10.66 -7.65
C PRO A 106 -6.06 11.54 -7.65
N GLU A 107 -5.87 12.85 -7.60
CA GLU A 107 -7.00 13.80 -7.57
C GLU A 107 -7.72 13.87 -8.92
N ASP A 108 -6.99 13.65 -10.00
CA ASP A 108 -7.51 13.71 -11.34
C ASP A 108 -7.97 12.32 -11.76
N LYS A 109 -9.27 12.16 -11.95
CA LYS A 109 -9.87 10.88 -12.37
C LYS A 109 -9.95 10.73 -13.87
N LYS A 110 -9.33 11.64 -14.64
CA LYS A 110 -9.28 11.54 -16.09
C LYS A 110 -8.33 10.43 -16.51
N ASN A 111 -8.37 10.10 -17.79
CA ASN A 111 -7.42 9.15 -18.37
C ASN A 111 -6.00 9.60 -18.04
N GLY A 112 -5.18 8.68 -17.59
CA GLY A 112 -3.81 8.98 -17.22
C GLY A 112 -3.63 9.41 -15.76
N ALA A 113 -4.67 9.36 -14.94
CA ALA A 113 -4.57 9.74 -13.53
C ALA A 113 -3.47 8.96 -12.80
N TYR A 114 -3.28 7.70 -13.16
CA TYR A 114 -2.28 6.84 -12.54
C TYR A 114 -0.90 6.92 -13.20
N ASP A 115 -0.75 7.68 -14.27
CA ASP A 115 0.54 7.83 -14.94
C ASP A 115 1.59 8.49 -14.04
N LYS A 116 1.14 9.34 -13.13
CA LYS A 116 2.01 10.04 -12.19
C LYS A 116 2.26 9.28 -10.90
N VAL A 117 1.58 8.14 -10.71
CA VAL A 117 1.81 7.32 -9.53
C VAL A 117 3.16 6.64 -9.69
N SER A 118 4.04 6.86 -8.72
CA SER A 118 5.38 6.29 -8.70
C SER A 118 5.43 5.17 -7.67
N LEU A 119 5.58 3.95 -8.15
CA LEU A 119 5.69 2.79 -7.29
C LEU A 119 7.12 2.28 -7.29
N ALA A 120 7.49 1.58 -6.24
CA ALA A 120 8.78 0.92 -6.18
C ALA A 120 8.88 -0.14 -7.27
N ASP A 121 10.12 -0.52 -7.62
CA ASP A 121 10.35 -1.60 -8.57
C ASP A 121 9.70 -2.89 -8.07
N MET A 122 9.16 -3.65 -8.99
CA MET A 122 8.54 -4.92 -8.63
C MET A 122 9.57 -5.90 -8.08
N PRO A 123 9.25 -6.58 -6.97
CA PRO A 123 10.13 -7.62 -6.49
C PRO A 123 10.11 -8.82 -7.44
N PRO A 124 11.16 -9.65 -7.44
CA PRO A 124 11.08 -10.91 -8.18
C PRO A 124 9.93 -11.74 -7.61
N LEU A 125 8.96 -12.05 -8.46
CA LEU A 125 7.83 -12.87 -8.06
C LEU A 125 8.09 -14.31 -8.50
N GLN A 126 7.74 -15.25 -7.63
CA GLN A 126 7.81 -16.66 -8.00
C GLN A 126 6.65 -16.98 -8.92
N GLN A 127 6.98 -17.61 -10.03
CA GLN A 127 6.01 -18.00 -11.03
C GLN A 127 5.45 -19.39 -10.70
#